data_fe8ac52f9c4d35815f71842865320b48
#
_entry.id   fe8ac52f9c4d35815f71842865320b48
#
_cell.length_a   1.000
_cell.length_b   1.000
_cell.length_c   1.000
_cell.angle_alpha   90.00
_cell.angle_beta   90.00
_cell.angle_gamma   90.00
#
_symmetry.space_group_name_H-M   'P 1'
#
loop_
_entity.id
_entity.type
_entity.pdbx_description
1 polymer ?
#
loop_
_entity_poly.entity_id
_entity_poly.type
_entity_poly.pdbx_seq_one_letter_code
_entity_poly.pdbx_strand_id
1 'polypeptide(L)'
;HGNRSVSSKSGSADAVEALGAAIELQPAQVAAAIEQTGIGFMFAPIHHPAMKVVAPVRREMGVRTIFNILGPLTNPANAPSVLMGVFHPDLVGIQARVLRELGAERAMVVWGRDNMDEISLGAGTLVGELRDGKVREYEIHPEDFGIAMSASRNLRVDGPEQSIAMLRSVLDNEAGPALDIVALNAGAALYVAGVASDIGDGLARARAA
;
A
#
# COMPACT_ATOMS: atom_id res chain seq x y z
N HIS A 1 4.02 5.63 4.64
CA HIS A 1 3.44 5.69 5.99
C HIS A 1 2.98 4.31 6.41
N GLY A 2 3.50 3.79 7.51
CA GLY A 2 3.21 2.44 7.93
C GLY A 2 3.65 2.11 9.36
N ASN A 3 3.39 0.85 9.76
CA ASN A 3 3.70 0.35 11.09
C ASN A 3 4.32 -1.06 11.01
N ARG A 4 4.79 -1.55 12.14
CA ARG A 4 5.14 -2.98 12.30
C ARG A 4 3.88 -3.83 12.24
N SER A 5 4.05 -5.09 11.91
CA SER A 5 2.94 -6.05 11.91
C SER A 5 2.29 -6.17 13.27
N VAL A 6 0.95 -6.26 13.28
CA VAL A 6 0.14 -6.55 14.48
C VAL A 6 -0.46 -7.96 14.39
N SER A 7 -0.81 -8.40 13.18
CA SER A 7 -1.52 -9.66 12.93
C SER A 7 -0.87 -10.57 11.89
N SER A 8 0.09 -10.07 11.13
CA SER A 8 0.87 -10.85 10.15
C SER A 8 2.27 -11.19 10.67
N LYS A 9 2.95 -12.11 9.98
CA LYS A 9 4.31 -12.55 10.35
C LYS A 9 5.41 -11.55 9.98
N SER A 10 5.12 -10.59 9.10
CA SER A 10 6.03 -9.51 8.68
C SER A 10 5.20 -8.29 8.27
N GLY A 11 5.58 -7.12 8.74
CA GLY A 11 4.96 -5.84 8.38
C GLY A 11 5.85 -5.00 7.47
N SER A 12 5.29 -3.94 6.90
CA SER A 12 6.04 -3.05 5.99
C SER A 12 7.26 -2.41 6.67
N ALA A 13 7.11 -1.97 7.92
CA ALA A 13 8.23 -1.42 8.68
C ALA A 13 9.33 -2.45 8.93
N ASP A 14 8.95 -3.69 9.27
CA ASP A 14 9.90 -4.78 9.51
C ASP A 14 10.69 -5.11 8.24
N ALA A 15 10.02 -5.11 7.08
CA ALA A 15 10.64 -5.38 5.80
C ALA A 15 11.62 -4.27 5.38
N VAL A 16 11.23 -3.00 5.52
CA VAL A 16 12.05 -1.83 5.16
C VAL A 16 13.29 -1.75 6.07
N GLU A 17 13.13 -1.99 7.38
CA GLU A 17 14.24 -2.04 8.34
C GLU A 17 15.23 -3.19 8.01
N ALA A 18 14.71 -4.36 7.66
CA ALA A 18 15.53 -5.50 7.29
C ALA A 18 16.30 -5.32 5.96
N LEU A 19 15.81 -4.44 5.07
CA LEU A 19 16.55 -3.98 3.88
C LEU A 19 17.64 -2.94 4.23
N GLY A 20 17.77 -2.54 5.50
CA GLY A 20 18.80 -1.62 5.98
C GLY A 20 18.38 -0.15 6.01
N ALA A 21 17.13 0.18 5.74
CA ALA A 21 16.65 1.54 5.85
C ALA A 21 16.33 1.94 7.29
N ALA A 22 16.66 3.16 7.68
CA ALA A 22 16.31 3.71 8.97
C ALA A 22 14.81 4.06 9.00
N ILE A 23 14.03 3.40 9.87
CA ILE A 23 12.59 3.65 9.98
C ILE A 23 12.23 4.66 11.08
N GLU A 24 13.10 4.85 12.08
CA GLU A 24 12.84 5.72 13.23
C GLU A 24 13.28 7.17 12.99
N LEU A 25 13.01 7.69 11.79
CA LEU A 25 13.34 9.06 11.42
C LEU A 25 12.29 10.03 11.95
N GLN A 26 12.77 11.18 12.42
CA GLN A 26 11.91 12.33 12.79
C GLN A 26 11.34 13.01 11.53
N PRO A 27 10.23 13.75 11.63
CA PRO A 27 9.57 14.36 10.47
C PRO A 27 10.50 15.15 9.54
N ALA A 28 11.40 15.96 10.09
CA ALA A 28 12.37 16.73 9.30
C ALA A 28 13.38 15.83 8.55
N GLN A 29 13.76 14.69 9.13
CA GLN A 29 14.66 13.74 8.50
C GLN A 29 13.95 12.98 7.37
N VAL A 30 12.66 12.65 7.55
CA VAL A 30 11.85 12.04 6.48
C VAL A 30 11.68 13.00 5.32
N ALA A 31 11.39 14.29 5.59
CA ALA A 31 11.32 15.32 4.56
C ALA A 31 12.62 15.41 3.76
N ALA A 32 13.77 15.48 4.45
CA ALA A 32 15.08 15.48 3.81
C ALA A 32 15.36 14.22 2.99
N ALA A 33 14.93 13.04 3.48
CA ALA A 33 15.05 11.79 2.73
C ALA A 33 14.25 11.84 1.41
N ILE A 34 13.00 12.33 1.46
CA ILE A 34 12.17 12.50 0.25
C ILE A 34 12.83 13.47 -0.74
N GLU A 35 13.35 14.59 -0.27
CA GLU A 35 14.03 15.57 -1.12
C GLU A 35 15.32 15.02 -1.76
N GLN A 36 16.07 14.20 -1.04
CA GLN A 36 17.38 13.70 -1.49
C GLN A 36 17.28 12.42 -2.32
N THR A 37 16.34 11.54 -1.99
CA THR A 37 16.26 10.18 -2.57
C THR A 37 14.95 9.91 -3.30
N GLY A 38 13.97 10.80 -3.20
CA GLY A 38 12.63 10.61 -3.76
C GLY A 38 11.70 9.72 -2.92
N ILE A 39 12.19 9.13 -1.82
CA ILE A 39 11.41 8.23 -0.97
C ILE A 39 11.62 8.53 0.51
N GLY A 40 10.57 8.36 1.32
CA GLY A 40 10.64 8.46 2.78
C GLY A 40 9.67 7.50 3.44
N PHE A 41 10.10 6.87 4.54
CA PHE A 41 9.26 6.01 5.35
C PHE A 41 8.82 6.73 6.62
N MET A 42 7.51 6.92 6.79
CA MET A 42 6.92 7.54 7.98
C MET A 42 6.43 6.46 8.93
N PHE A 43 7.21 6.16 9.95
CA PHE A 43 6.87 5.18 10.97
C PHE A 43 5.77 5.73 11.88
N ALA A 44 4.59 5.11 11.85
CA ALA A 44 3.37 5.62 12.49
C ALA A 44 3.53 5.99 13.98
N PRO A 45 4.26 5.24 14.84
CA PRO A 45 4.46 5.61 16.24
C PRO A 45 5.18 6.94 16.48
N ILE A 46 6.01 7.38 15.54
CA ILE A 46 6.73 8.67 15.61
C ILE A 46 5.84 9.80 15.12
N HIS A 47 5.13 9.56 14.03
CA HIS A 47 4.34 10.58 13.34
C HIS A 47 2.92 10.78 13.92
N HIS A 48 2.45 9.87 14.78
CA HIS A 48 1.15 9.96 15.47
C HIS A 48 1.30 9.82 16.99
N PRO A 49 1.88 10.81 17.68
CA PRO A 49 2.16 10.70 19.11
C PRO A 49 0.89 10.49 19.97
N ALA A 50 -0.26 11.02 19.54
CA ALA A 50 -1.54 10.81 20.22
C ALA A 50 -1.93 9.33 20.27
N MET A 51 -1.50 8.51 19.31
CA MET A 51 -1.79 7.08 19.30
C MET A 51 -1.10 6.31 20.42
N LYS A 52 -0.05 6.86 21.04
CA LYS A 52 0.62 6.24 22.21
C LYS A 52 -0.36 6.04 23.38
N VAL A 53 -1.31 6.93 23.55
CA VAL A 53 -2.32 6.87 24.64
C VAL A 53 -3.31 5.73 24.41
N VAL A 54 -3.73 5.51 23.18
CA VAL A 54 -4.75 4.49 22.83
C VAL A 54 -4.16 3.12 22.49
N ALA A 55 -2.87 3.05 22.19
CA ALA A 55 -2.22 1.80 21.77
C ALA A 55 -2.29 0.67 22.82
N PRO A 56 -2.10 0.91 24.13
CA PRO A 56 -2.27 -0.12 25.15
C PRO A 56 -3.68 -0.68 25.17
N VAL A 57 -4.70 0.20 25.19
CA VAL A 57 -6.12 -0.20 25.20
C VAL A 57 -6.47 -1.02 23.96
N ARG A 58 -6.03 -0.59 22.78
CA ARG A 58 -6.24 -1.34 21.53
C ARG A 58 -5.63 -2.74 21.58
N ARG A 59 -4.45 -2.88 22.17
CA ARG A 59 -3.77 -4.17 22.32
C ARG A 59 -4.54 -5.08 23.28
N GLU A 60 -5.03 -4.55 24.38
CA GLU A 60 -5.82 -5.29 25.37
C GLU A 60 -7.17 -5.74 24.79
N MET A 61 -7.83 -4.89 24.00
CA MET A 61 -9.09 -5.23 23.32
C MET A 61 -8.93 -6.36 22.29
N GLY A 62 -7.79 -6.47 21.62
CA GLY A 62 -7.49 -7.52 20.63
C GLY A 62 -8.41 -7.55 19.40
N VAL A 63 -9.21 -6.50 19.16
CA VAL A 63 -10.18 -6.42 18.08
C VAL A 63 -9.87 -5.26 17.12
N ARG A 64 -10.39 -5.34 15.90
CA ARG A 64 -10.35 -4.22 14.94
C ARG A 64 -11.23 -3.08 15.46
N THR A 65 -10.74 -1.86 15.34
CA THR A 65 -11.42 -0.64 15.75
C THR A 65 -11.42 0.38 14.62
N ILE A 66 -12.09 1.50 14.80
CA ILE A 66 -12.06 2.62 13.84
C ILE A 66 -10.63 3.09 13.51
N PHE A 67 -9.68 2.94 14.41
CA PHE A 67 -8.28 3.27 14.17
C PHE A 67 -7.60 2.41 13.09
N ASN A 68 -8.15 1.26 12.75
CA ASN A 68 -7.70 0.46 11.62
C ASN A 68 -8.12 1.08 10.27
N ILE A 69 -9.16 1.91 10.29
CA ILE A 69 -9.70 2.61 9.12
C ILE A 69 -9.07 4.01 8.98
N LEU A 70 -8.84 4.70 10.11
CA LEU A 70 -8.36 6.08 10.11
C LEU A 70 -6.87 6.22 9.77
N GLY A 71 -6.04 5.23 10.11
CA GLY A 71 -4.59 5.30 9.91
C GLY A 71 -4.18 5.69 8.50
N PRO A 72 -4.66 5.01 7.47
CA PRO A 72 -4.34 5.34 6.07
C PRO A 72 -4.82 6.73 5.62
N LEU A 73 -5.87 7.27 6.25
CA LEU A 73 -6.44 8.59 5.92
C LEU A 73 -5.67 9.76 6.54
N THR A 74 -4.76 9.49 7.45
CA THR A 74 -4.05 10.52 8.23
C THR A 74 -2.56 10.56 7.90
N ASN A 75 -2.22 10.43 6.60
CA ASN A 75 -0.83 10.51 6.17
C ASN A 75 -0.22 11.87 6.51
N PRO A 76 0.85 11.93 7.33
CA PRO A 76 1.44 13.19 7.78
C PRO A 76 2.04 14.06 6.66
N ALA A 77 2.35 13.48 5.51
CA ALA A 77 2.85 14.20 4.35
C ALA A 77 1.74 14.93 3.57
N ASN A 78 0.47 14.72 3.94
CA ASN A 78 -0.68 15.28 3.21
C ASN A 78 -0.58 15.06 1.70
N ALA A 79 -0.20 13.84 1.30
CA ALA A 79 0.02 13.48 -0.09
C ALA A 79 -1.25 13.68 -0.93
N PRO A 80 -1.20 14.43 -2.04
CA PRO A 80 -2.37 14.71 -2.87
C PRO A 80 -2.85 13.48 -3.65
N SER A 81 -1.98 12.48 -3.82
CA SER A 81 -2.26 11.24 -4.52
C SER A 81 -2.05 10.04 -3.61
N VAL A 82 -3.01 9.10 -3.58
CA VAL A 82 -3.00 7.97 -2.65
C VAL A 82 -3.42 6.68 -3.34
N LEU A 83 -2.57 5.64 -3.29
CA LEU A 83 -2.99 4.25 -3.48
C LEU A 83 -3.15 3.61 -2.11
N MET A 84 -4.32 3.04 -1.83
CA MET A 84 -4.67 2.52 -0.50
C MET A 84 -5.36 1.16 -0.62
N GLY A 85 -4.85 0.17 0.10
CA GLY A 85 -5.53 -1.10 0.30
C GLY A 85 -6.47 -1.06 1.51
N VAL A 86 -7.58 -1.78 1.42
CA VAL A 86 -8.55 -1.92 2.51
C VAL A 86 -8.87 -3.39 2.77
N PHE A 87 -9.26 -3.71 3.99
CA PHE A 87 -9.50 -5.08 4.44
C PHE A 87 -10.96 -5.57 4.28
N HIS A 88 -11.84 -4.74 3.72
CA HIS A 88 -13.25 -5.07 3.50
C HIS A 88 -13.80 -4.35 2.26
N PRO A 89 -14.62 -4.99 1.43
CA PRO A 89 -15.12 -4.42 0.19
C PRO A 89 -15.94 -3.14 0.39
N ASP A 90 -16.74 -3.04 1.45
CA ASP A 90 -17.55 -1.85 1.73
C ASP A 90 -16.70 -0.59 1.94
N LEU A 91 -15.42 -0.76 2.35
CA LEU A 91 -14.52 0.37 2.56
C LEU A 91 -14.02 0.98 1.25
N VAL A 92 -14.06 0.26 0.14
CA VAL A 92 -13.52 0.72 -1.15
C VAL A 92 -14.13 2.06 -1.55
N GLY A 93 -15.44 2.12 -1.74
CA GLY A 93 -16.10 3.36 -2.11
C GLY A 93 -16.22 4.37 -0.96
N ILE A 94 -16.34 3.90 0.29
CA ILE A 94 -16.39 4.77 1.47
C ILE A 94 -15.10 5.56 1.60
N GLN A 95 -13.95 4.89 1.58
CA GLN A 95 -12.64 5.51 1.75
C GLN A 95 -12.29 6.45 0.59
N ALA A 96 -12.64 6.09 -0.65
CA ALA A 96 -12.45 6.97 -1.80
C ALA A 96 -13.23 8.29 -1.66
N ARG A 97 -14.46 8.23 -1.15
CA ARG A 97 -15.26 9.43 -0.86
C ARG A 97 -14.70 10.24 0.30
N VAL A 98 -14.23 9.58 1.35
CA VAL A 98 -13.57 10.26 2.49
C VAL A 98 -12.29 10.96 2.04
N LEU A 99 -11.44 10.32 1.24
CA LEU A 99 -10.24 10.95 0.69
C LEU A 99 -10.57 12.20 -0.14
N ARG A 100 -11.65 12.17 -0.93
CA ARG A 100 -12.14 13.35 -1.64
C ARG A 100 -12.49 14.49 -0.68
N GLU A 101 -13.24 14.21 0.38
CA GLU A 101 -13.64 15.22 1.37
C GLU A 101 -12.42 15.76 2.16
N LEU A 102 -11.37 14.94 2.33
CA LEU A 102 -10.10 15.34 2.94
C LEU A 102 -9.18 16.12 1.97
N GLY A 103 -9.60 16.33 0.72
CA GLY A 103 -8.89 17.14 -0.25
C GLY A 103 -7.84 16.39 -1.08
N ALA A 104 -7.87 15.07 -1.12
CA ALA A 104 -7.06 14.33 -2.07
C ALA A 104 -7.46 14.67 -3.51
N GLU A 105 -6.47 14.87 -4.37
CA GLU A 105 -6.69 15.15 -5.80
C GLU A 105 -6.98 13.87 -6.58
N ARG A 106 -6.23 12.81 -6.25
CA ARG A 106 -6.34 11.50 -6.88
C ARG A 106 -6.20 10.40 -5.83
N ALA A 107 -7.05 9.40 -5.91
CA ALA A 107 -6.92 8.23 -5.06
C ALA A 107 -7.37 6.96 -5.77
N MET A 108 -6.79 5.85 -5.39
CA MET A 108 -7.27 4.53 -5.74
C MET A 108 -7.33 3.69 -4.46
N VAL A 109 -8.52 3.28 -4.08
CA VAL A 109 -8.77 2.40 -2.93
C VAL A 109 -9.07 1.02 -3.46
N VAL A 110 -8.35 0.01 -3.02
CA VAL A 110 -8.40 -1.32 -3.61
C VAL A 110 -8.68 -2.42 -2.57
N TRP A 111 -9.38 -3.46 -3.00
CA TRP A 111 -9.60 -4.67 -2.24
C TRP A 111 -9.69 -5.88 -3.17
N GLY A 112 -8.77 -6.84 -3.00
CA GLY A 112 -8.78 -8.11 -3.72
C GLY A 112 -9.87 -9.03 -3.19
N ARG A 113 -10.62 -9.71 -4.07
CA ARG A 113 -11.68 -10.66 -3.70
C ARG A 113 -11.17 -11.88 -2.94
N ASP A 114 -9.88 -12.11 -2.92
CA ASP A 114 -9.18 -13.09 -2.08
C ASP A 114 -8.78 -12.54 -0.70
N ASN A 115 -9.35 -11.38 -0.32
CA ASN A 115 -9.12 -10.63 0.93
C ASN A 115 -7.71 -10.00 1.03
N MET A 116 -7.10 -9.71 -0.09
CA MET A 116 -5.86 -8.96 -0.13
C MET A 116 -6.16 -7.46 -0.10
N ASP A 117 -5.40 -6.70 0.64
CA ASP A 117 -5.47 -5.22 0.71
C ASP A 117 -4.56 -4.56 -0.33
N GLU A 118 -4.35 -5.24 -1.46
CA GLU A 118 -3.64 -4.79 -2.66
C GLU A 118 -4.41 -5.20 -3.93
N ILE A 119 -3.91 -4.78 -5.11
CA ILE A 119 -4.36 -5.33 -6.38
C ILE A 119 -3.86 -6.78 -6.47
N SER A 120 -4.80 -7.73 -6.44
CA SER A 120 -4.49 -9.16 -6.36
C SER A 120 -4.11 -9.73 -7.73
N LEU A 121 -3.25 -10.77 -7.70
CA LEU A 121 -3.04 -11.66 -8.84
C LEU A 121 -3.94 -12.90 -8.81
N GLY A 122 -4.54 -13.20 -7.66
CA GLY A 122 -5.30 -14.43 -7.45
C GLY A 122 -6.80 -14.28 -7.69
N ALA A 123 -7.29 -13.05 -7.80
CA ALA A 123 -8.71 -12.75 -7.93
C ALA A 123 -8.93 -11.38 -8.56
N GLY A 124 -10.16 -11.07 -8.92
CA GLY A 124 -10.56 -9.70 -9.25
C GLY A 124 -10.35 -8.75 -8.08
N THR A 125 -10.11 -7.49 -8.37
CA THR A 125 -9.90 -6.43 -7.37
C THR A 125 -10.95 -5.34 -7.55
N LEU A 126 -11.69 -5.05 -6.48
CA LEU A 126 -12.58 -3.89 -6.44
C LEU A 126 -11.76 -2.63 -6.28
N VAL A 127 -12.11 -1.61 -7.06
CA VAL A 127 -11.43 -0.32 -7.11
C VAL A 127 -12.42 0.80 -6.87
N GLY A 128 -12.10 1.69 -5.93
CA GLY A 128 -12.74 2.99 -5.76
C GLY A 128 -11.77 4.07 -6.21
N GLU A 129 -11.96 4.64 -7.38
CA GLU A 129 -11.09 5.65 -7.96
C GLU A 129 -11.65 7.04 -7.75
N LEU A 130 -10.85 7.92 -7.16
CA LEU A 130 -11.06 9.36 -7.14
C LEU A 130 -10.21 10.01 -8.24
N ARG A 131 -10.87 10.63 -9.19
CA ARG A 131 -10.24 11.42 -10.25
C ARG A 131 -11.15 12.59 -10.67
N ASP A 132 -10.57 13.75 -10.88
CA ASP A 132 -11.29 14.96 -11.29
C ASP A 132 -12.50 15.26 -10.40
N GLY A 133 -12.36 15.09 -9.07
CA GLY A 133 -13.40 15.30 -8.06
C GLY A 133 -14.53 14.25 -8.04
N LYS A 134 -14.46 13.23 -8.90
CA LYS A 134 -15.48 12.18 -9.03
C LYS A 134 -14.96 10.86 -8.49
N VAL A 135 -15.81 10.12 -7.78
CA VAL A 135 -15.53 8.76 -7.36
C VAL A 135 -16.25 7.79 -8.29
N ARG A 136 -15.52 6.82 -8.81
CA ARG A 136 -16.03 5.68 -9.58
C ARG A 136 -15.66 4.39 -8.90
N GLU A 137 -16.54 3.40 -8.97
CA GLU A 137 -16.29 2.06 -8.45
C GLU A 137 -16.36 1.07 -9.60
N TYR A 138 -15.36 0.21 -9.72
CA TYR A 138 -15.25 -0.79 -10.78
C TYR A 138 -14.39 -1.97 -10.31
N GLU A 139 -14.25 -2.98 -11.16
CA GLU A 139 -13.41 -4.14 -10.90
C GLU A 139 -12.35 -4.29 -11.99
N ILE A 140 -11.16 -4.69 -11.60
CA ILE A 140 -10.04 -5.03 -12.49
C ILE A 140 -9.54 -6.43 -12.22
N HIS A 141 -8.94 -7.05 -13.25
CA HIS A 141 -8.32 -8.37 -13.17
C HIS A 141 -6.87 -8.29 -13.64
N PRO A 142 -5.95 -9.14 -13.15
CA PRO A 142 -4.57 -9.15 -13.63
C PRO A 142 -4.47 -9.40 -15.13
N GLU A 143 -5.40 -10.15 -15.70
CA GLU A 143 -5.47 -10.46 -17.13
C GLU A 143 -5.74 -9.22 -18.00
N ASP A 144 -6.40 -8.18 -17.46
CA ASP A 144 -6.60 -6.89 -18.14
C ASP A 144 -5.26 -6.21 -18.45
N PHE A 145 -4.20 -6.61 -17.75
CA PHE A 145 -2.82 -6.10 -17.89
C PHE A 145 -1.85 -7.13 -18.48
N GLY A 146 -2.37 -8.22 -19.03
CA GLY A 146 -1.55 -9.30 -19.62
C GLY A 146 -0.79 -10.14 -18.59
N ILE A 147 -1.20 -10.11 -17.32
CA ILE A 147 -0.62 -10.92 -16.25
C ILE A 147 -1.51 -12.15 -16.01
N ALA A 148 -0.92 -13.34 -16.05
CA ALA A 148 -1.65 -14.56 -15.74
C ALA A 148 -2.05 -14.60 -14.26
N MET A 149 -3.26 -15.07 -13.96
CA MET A 149 -3.68 -15.26 -12.59
C MET A 149 -2.75 -16.21 -11.84
N SER A 150 -2.42 -15.82 -10.61
CA SER A 150 -1.56 -16.61 -9.71
C SER A 150 -2.17 -16.66 -8.31
N ALA A 151 -2.28 -17.87 -7.76
CA ALA A 151 -2.88 -18.03 -6.44
C ALA A 151 -2.08 -17.27 -5.37
N SER A 152 -2.77 -16.54 -4.48
CA SER A 152 -2.17 -15.76 -3.39
C SER A 152 -1.30 -16.57 -2.43
N ARG A 153 -1.50 -17.90 -2.36
CA ARG A 153 -0.61 -18.81 -1.61
C ARG A 153 0.85 -18.76 -2.09
N ASN A 154 1.11 -18.41 -3.35
CA ASN A 154 2.45 -18.32 -3.92
C ASN A 154 3.23 -17.09 -3.41
N LEU A 155 2.55 -16.16 -2.74
CA LEU A 155 3.11 -14.96 -2.12
C LEU A 155 3.23 -15.09 -0.60
N ARG A 156 2.79 -16.21 -0.03
CA ARG A 156 2.87 -16.41 1.42
C ARG A 156 4.29 -16.69 1.86
N VAL A 157 4.66 -16.06 2.97
CA VAL A 157 5.95 -16.26 3.64
C VAL A 157 5.74 -16.77 5.06
N ASP A 158 6.67 -17.59 5.54
CA ASP A 158 6.59 -18.15 6.90
C ASP A 158 7.26 -17.28 7.96
N GLY A 159 7.99 -16.26 7.54
CA GLY A 159 8.65 -15.34 8.46
C GLY A 159 9.43 -14.23 7.76
N PRO A 160 10.09 -13.36 8.55
CA PRO A 160 10.81 -12.19 8.03
C PRO A 160 11.91 -12.54 7.03
N GLU A 161 12.65 -13.62 7.25
CA GLU A 161 13.76 -14.03 6.36
C GLU A 161 13.26 -14.34 4.94
N GLN A 162 12.17 -15.11 4.82
CA GLN A 162 11.57 -15.39 3.52
C GLN A 162 10.97 -14.14 2.88
N SER A 163 10.38 -13.25 3.69
CA SER A 163 9.88 -11.96 3.21
C SER A 163 11.00 -11.12 2.60
N ILE A 164 12.15 -11.04 3.27
CA ILE A 164 13.33 -10.30 2.78
C ILE A 164 13.89 -10.94 1.51
N ALA A 165 13.99 -12.27 1.47
CA ALA A 165 14.48 -12.98 0.30
C ALA A 165 13.56 -12.71 -0.91
N MET A 166 12.25 -12.78 -0.73
CA MET A 166 11.27 -12.47 -1.76
C MET A 166 11.34 -11.00 -2.21
N LEU A 167 11.50 -10.04 -1.28
CA LEU A 167 11.67 -8.64 -1.64
C LEU A 167 12.95 -8.39 -2.44
N ARG A 168 14.05 -9.06 -2.10
CA ARG A 168 15.32 -8.97 -2.85
C ARG A 168 15.16 -9.53 -4.25
N SER A 169 14.51 -10.69 -4.42
CA SER A 169 14.28 -11.25 -5.76
C SER A 169 13.46 -10.31 -6.66
N VAL A 170 12.51 -9.58 -6.07
CA VAL A 170 11.76 -8.53 -6.80
C VAL A 170 12.70 -7.39 -7.24
N LEU A 171 13.55 -6.89 -6.33
CA LEU A 171 14.49 -5.81 -6.64
C LEU A 171 15.59 -6.24 -7.63
N ASP A 172 15.91 -7.54 -7.65
CA ASP A 172 16.84 -8.16 -8.61
C ASP A 172 16.14 -8.50 -9.94
N ASN A 173 14.85 -8.11 -10.09
CA ASN A 173 14.03 -8.30 -11.28
C ASN A 173 13.85 -9.80 -11.67
N GLU A 174 13.79 -10.69 -10.68
CA GLU A 174 13.54 -12.11 -10.91
C GLU A 174 12.08 -12.34 -11.29
N ALA A 175 11.85 -12.98 -12.44
CA ALA A 175 10.51 -13.24 -12.95
C ALA A 175 9.71 -14.17 -12.02
N GLY A 176 8.47 -13.79 -11.73
CA GLY A 176 7.56 -14.58 -10.90
C GLY A 176 6.41 -13.77 -10.30
N PRO A 177 5.49 -14.44 -9.58
CA PRO A 177 4.33 -13.78 -9.00
C PRO A 177 4.67 -12.61 -8.05
N ALA A 178 5.80 -12.67 -7.35
CA ALA A 178 6.24 -11.60 -6.46
C ALA A 178 6.58 -10.32 -7.25
N LEU A 179 7.31 -10.45 -8.36
CA LEU A 179 7.59 -9.33 -9.25
C LEU A 179 6.30 -8.81 -9.90
N ASP A 180 5.43 -9.70 -10.35
CA ASP A 180 4.20 -9.31 -11.03
C ASP A 180 3.27 -8.50 -10.12
N ILE A 181 3.06 -8.92 -8.87
CA ILE A 181 2.18 -8.18 -7.95
C ILE A 181 2.78 -6.83 -7.56
N VAL A 182 4.09 -6.77 -7.30
CA VAL A 182 4.76 -5.52 -6.97
C VAL A 182 4.73 -4.56 -8.16
N ALA A 183 5.03 -5.03 -9.36
CA ALA A 183 5.00 -4.20 -10.56
C ALA A 183 3.59 -3.70 -10.87
N LEU A 184 2.54 -4.52 -10.71
CA LEU A 184 1.15 -4.12 -10.94
C LEU A 184 0.70 -3.04 -9.94
N ASN A 185 0.98 -3.23 -8.66
CA ASN A 185 0.63 -2.24 -7.63
C ASN A 185 1.49 -0.96 -7.76
N ALA A 186 2.77 -1.08 -8.09
CA ALA A 186 3.62 0.08 -8.41
C ALA A 186 3.11 0.83 -9.65
N GLY A 187 2.68 0.10 -10.69
CA GLY A 187 2.05 0.68 -11.87
C GLY A 187 0.78 1.48 -11.55
N ALA A 188 -0.07 0.94 -10.69
CA ALA A 188 -1.26 1.64 -10.20
C ALA A 188 -0.87 2.90 -9.39
N ALA A 189 0.18 2.82 -8.56
CA ALA A 189 0.69 3.99 -7.84
C ALA A 189 1.22 5.07 -8.78
N LEU A 190 1.96 4.71 -9.85
CA LEU A 190 2.41 5.64 -10.88
C LEU A 190 1.25 6.30 -11.63
N TYR A 191 0.19 5.55 -11.92
CA TYR A 191 -1.03 6.09 -12.52
C TYR A 191 -1.75 7.07 -11.58
N VAL A 192 -1.94 6.72 -10.31
CA VAL A 192 -2.54 7.60 -9.32
C VAL A 192 -1.72 8.87 -9.11
N ALA A 193 -0.39 8.76 -9.12
CA ALA A 193 0.51 9.91 -9.03
C ALA A 193 0.51 10.80 -10.29
N GLY A 194 -0.13 10.39 -11.38
CA GLY A 194 -0.16 11.14 -12.64
C GLY A 194 1.12 11.01 -13.48
N VAL A 195 2.00 10.09 -13.12
CA VAL A 195 3.24 9.79 -13.85
C VAL A 195 2.97 8.92 -15.07
N ALA A 196 1.97 8.03 -14.96
CA ALA A 196 1.52 7.15 -16.03
C ALA A 196 0.11 7.54 -16.53
N SER A 197 -0.18 7.28 -17.80
CA SER A 197 -1.48 7.57 -18.43
C SER A 197 -2.60 6.65 -17.95
N ASP A 198 -2.27 5.39 -17.67
CA ASP A 198 -3.13 4.33 -17.15
C ASP A 198 -2.30 3.30 -16.37
N ILE A 199 -2.96 2.29 -15.78
CA ILE A 199 -2.29 1.25 -14.99
C ILE A 199 -1.34 0.41 -15.88
N GLY A 200 -1.70 0.18 -17.14
CA GLY A 200 -0.87 -0.59 -18.09
C GLY A 200 0.44 0.12 -18.42
N ASP A 201 0.40 1.42 -18.71
CA ASP A 201 1.61 2.26 -18.88
C ASP A 201 2.43 2.27 -17.57
N GLY A 202 1.75 2.41 -16.43
CA GLY A 202 2.40 2.36 -15.12
C GLY A 202 3.11 1.01 -14.86
N LEU A 203 2.47 -0.10 -15.19
CA LEU A 203 3.05 -1.44 -15.09
C LEU A 203 4.30 -1.58 -15.98
N ALA A 204 4.23 -1.09 -17.22
CA ALA A 204 5.38 -1.13 -18.13
C ALA A 204 6.57 -0.34 -17.56
N ARG A 205 6.31 0.83 -16.99
CA ARG A 205 7.34 1.66 -16.32
C ARG A 205 7.90 0.99 -15.07
N ALA A 206 7.05 0.40 -14.24
CA ALA A 206 7.47 -0.29 -13.02
C ALA A 206 8.37 -1.50 -13.31
N ARG A 207 8.14 -2.20 -14.43
CA ARG A 207 9.00 -3.31 -14.88
C ARG A 207 10.32 -2.85 -15.51
N ALA A 208 10.39 -1.61 -15.95
CA ALA A 208 11.59 -1.04 -16.57
C ALA A 208 12.53 -0.38 -15.55
N ALA A 209 12.06 -0.16 -14.32
CA ALA A 209 12.82 0.45 -13.24
C ALA A 209 13.67 -0.57 -12.50
#